data_b6602f4cd329a8872b500beeedf13a1f
#
_entry.id   b6602f4cd329a8872b500beeedf13a1f
#
_cell.length_a   1.000
_cell.length_b   1.000
_cell.length_c   1.000
_cell.angle_alpha   90.00
_cell.angle_beta   90.00
_cell.angle_gamma   90.00
#
_symmetry.space_group_name_H-M   'P 1'
#
loop_
_entity.id
_entity.type
_entity.pdbx_description
1 polymer ?
#
loop_
_entity_poly.entity_id
_entity_poly.type
_entity_poly.pdbx_seq_one_letter_code
_entity_poly.pdbx_strand_id
1 'polypeptide(L)'
;MTKTIALLGATGSIGRQTLEVAGELGLRVAALTANTQVDLLEQQARQYMPRLAVLYDENAALALKKRLRGTGIEVMAGEEGLLAAAAMT
;
A
#
# COMPACT_ATOMS: atom_id res chain seq x y z
N MET A 1 -13.73 -12.74 13.02
CA MET A 1 -13.69 -11.49 12.25
C MET A 1 -12.28 -11.18 11.80
N THR A 2 -12.11 -10.80 10.55
CA THR A 2 -10.80 -10.43 10.04
C THR A 2 -10.51 -8.97 10.35
N LYS A 3 -9.40 -8.70 11.03
CA LYS A 3 -8.99 -7.32 11.27
C LYS A 3 -8.38 -6.74 10.01
N THR A 4 -8.64 -5.47 9.78
CA THR A 4 -8.13 -4.74 8.63
C THR A 4 -7.15 -3.67 9.11
N ILE A 5 -6.00 -3.59 8.46
CA ILE A 5 -4.97 -2.61 8.80
C ILE A 5 -4.63 -1.74 7.60
N ALA A 6 -4.19 -0.53 7.86
CA ALA A 6 -3.54 0.32 6.87
C ALA A 6 -2.08 0.49 7.31
N LEU A 7 -1.14 0.21 6.42
CA LEU A 7 0.26 0.25 6.77
C LEU A 7 0.94 1.45 6.12
N LEU A 8 1.37 2.39 6.94
CA LEU A 8 2.10 3.58 6.49
C LEU A 8 3.59 3.25 6.49
N GLY A 9 4.26 3.47 5.37
CA GLY A 9 5.67 3.15 5.24
C GLY A 9 5.93 1.67 4.99
N ALA A 10 5.19 1.08 4.07
CA ALA A 10 5.23 -0.36 3.81
C ALA A 10 6.57 -0.88 3.29
N THR A 11 7.37 -0.02 2.63
CA THR A 11 8.63 -0.46 2.01
C THR A 11 9.84 -0.38 2.93
N GLY A 12 9.72 0.23 4.11
CA GLY A 12 10.80 0.27 5.10
C GLY A 12 10.94 -1.09 5.81
N SER A 13 12.02 -1.26 6.56
CA SER A 13 12.30 -2.53 7.24
C SER A 13 11.18 -2.94 8.17
N ILE A 14 10.69 -2.02 9.00
CA ILE A 14 9.62 -2.31 9.94
C ILE A 14 8.32 -2.61 9.21
N GLY A 15 8.02 -1.83 8.15
CA GLY A 15 6.82 -2.05 7.36
C GLY A 15 6.80 -3.42 6.70
N ARG A 16 7.93 -3.85 6.14
CA ARG A 16 8.03 -5.17 5.51
C ARG A 16 7.83 -6.29 6.51
N GLN A 17 8.43 -6.17 7.71
CA GLN A 17 8.23 -7.14 8.77
C GLN A 17 6.77 -7.18 9.24
N THR A 18 6.15 -6.01 9.35
CA THR A 18 4.75 -5.91 9.74
C THR A 18 3.84 -6.60 8.73
N LEU A 19 4.13 -6.47 7.43
CA LEU A 19 3.35 -7.16 6.39
C LEU A 19 3.48 -8.67 6.50
N GLU A 20 4.69 -9.17 6.77
CA GLU A 20 4.87 -10.62 6.96
C GLU A 20 4.03 -11.13 8.11
N VAL A 21 4.06 -10.43 9.24
CA VAL A 21 3.27 -10.81 10.42
C VAL A 21 1.78 -10.74 10.11
N ALA A 22 1.35 -9.69 9.40
CA ALA A 22 -0.05 -9.56 9.01
C ALA A 22 -0.50 -10.74 8.15
N GLY A 23 0.35 -11.18 7.22
CA GLY A 23 0.05 -12.33 6.39
C GLY A 23 -0.08 -13.60 7.21
N GLU A 24 0.84 -13.81 8.16
CA GLU A 24 0.80 -14.99 9.04
C GLU A 24 -0.44 -15.01 9.92
N LEU A 25 -0.88 -13.84 10.37
CA LEU A 25 -2.06 -13.70 11.21
C LEU A 25 -3.37 -13.65 10.44
N GLY A 26 -3.32 -13.65 9.12
CA GLY A 26 -4.51 -13.55 8.29
C GLY A 26 -5.20 -12.19 8.34
N LEU A 27 -4.46 -11.12 8.63
CA LEU A 27 -5.02 -9.78 8.66
C LEU A 27 -5.23 -9.26 7.24
N ARG A 28 -6.29 -8.50 7.04
CA ARG A 28 -6.54 -7.86 5.76
C ARG A 28 -5.81 -6.51 5.70
N VAL A 29 -5.12 -6.26 4.59
CA VAL A 29 -4.42 -4.99 4.40
C VAL A 29 -5.29 -4.11 3.51
N ALA A 30 -5.80 -3.01 4.07
CA ALA A 30 -6.68 -2.08 3.34
C ALA A 30 -5.87 -1.08 2.52
N ALA A 31 -4.73 -0.63 3.03
CA ALA A 31 -3.92 0.37 2.34
C ALA A 31 -2.44 0.15 2.63
N LEU A 32 -1.62 0.48 1.63
CA LEU A 32 -0.16 0.49 1.74
C LEU A 32 0.35 1.84 1.30
N THR A 33 1.30 2.42 2.03
CA THR A 33 1.91 3.68 1.62
C THR A 33 3.42 3.58 1.62
N ALA A 34 4.05 4.35 0.74
CA ALA A 34 5.49 4.47 0.66
C ALA A 34 5.86 5.83 0.06
N ASN A 35 7.16 6.11 -0.09
CA ASN A 35 7.61 7.40 -0.60
C ASN A 35 7.84 7.34 -2.12
N THR A 36 8.87 6.61 -2.57
CA THR A 36 9.25 6.57 -3.99
C THR A 36 9.43 5.15 -4.53
N GLN A 37 9.30 4.12 -3.72
CA GLN A 37 9.65 2.74 -4.04
C GLN A 37 8.57 2.05 -4.87
N VAL A 38 8.52 2.36 -6.16
CA VAL A 38 7.48 1.84 -7.06
C VAL A 38 7.54 0.31 -7.17
N ASP A 39 8.73 -0.23 -7.42
CA ASP A 39 8.87 -1.68 -7.67
C ASP A 39 8.45 -2.49 -6.46
N LEU A 40 8.94 -2.11 -5.29
CA LEU A 40 8.63 -2.85 -4.06
C LEU A 40 7.16 -2.70 -3.68
N LEU A 41 6.60 -1.49 -3.81
CA LEU A 41 5.19 -1.29 -3.48
C LEU A 41 4.29 -2.04 -4.46
N GLU A 42 4.67 -2.14 -5.73
CA GLU A 42 3.92 -2.95 -6.68
C GLU A 42 3.90 -4.42 -6.27
N GLN A 43 5.05 -4.97 -5.87
CA GLN A 43 5.10 -6.36 -5.39
C GLN A 43 4.20 -6.57 -4.19
N GLN A 44 4.27 -5.66 -3.22
CA GLN A 44 3.45 -5.75 -2.02
C GLN A 44 1.97 -5.63 -2.35
N ALA A 45 1.61 -4.71 -3.24
CA ALA A 45 0.22 -4.52 -3.63
C ALA A 45 -0.35 -5.76 -4.33
N ARG A 46 0.44 -6.39 -5.19
CA ARG A 46 -0.02 -7.60 -5.87
C ARG A 46 -0.15 -8.78 -4.93
N GLN A 47 0.68 -8.83 -3.89
CA GLN A 47 0.65 -9.92 -2.92
C GLN A 47 -0.50 -9.76 -1.92
N TYR A 48 -0.68 -8.56 -1.39
CA TYR A 48 -1.65 -8.32 -0.32
C TYR A 48 -2.99 -7.75 -0.80
N MET A 49 -3.06 -7.32 -2.04
CA MET A 49 -4.28 -6.81 -2.69
C MET A 49 -5.04 -5.79 -1.83
N PRO A 50 -4.39 -4.67 -1.46
CA PRO A 50 -5.07 -3.63 -0.70
C PRO A 50 -6.09 -2.91 -1.59
N ARG A 51 -6.99 -2.16 -0.98
CA ARG A 51 -7.91 -1.31 -1.74
C ARG A 51 -7.22 -0.06 -2.25
N LEU A 52 -6.17 0.39 -1.53
CA LEU A 52 -5.46 1.63 -1.84
C LEU A 52 -3.96 1.45 -1.70
N ALA A 53 -3.20 1.94 -2.67
CA ALA A 53 -1.75 2.04 -2.60
C ALA A 53 -1.36 3.49 -2.84
N VAL A 54 -0.48 4.03 -2.00
CA VAL A 54 -0.09 5.43 -2.05
C VAL A 54 1.42 5.57 -2.16
N LEU A 55 1.89 6.37 -3.11
CA LEU A 55 3.26 6.84 -3.14
C LEU A 55 3.26 8.34 -2.94
N TYR A 56 4.06 8.84 -1.99
CA TYR A 56 4.09 10.25 -1.70
C TYR A 56 4.57 11.07 -2.90
N ASP A 57 5.56 10.55 -3.63
CA ASP A 57 6.04 11.17 -4.86
C ASP A 57 5.03 11.01 -5.99
N GLU A 58 4.63 12.12 -6.59
CA GLU A 58 3.59 12.10 -7.63
C GLU A 58 4.01 11.32 -8.88
N ASN A 59 5.26 11.47 -9.33
CA ASN A 59 5.74 10.75 -10.50
C ASN A 59 5.78 9.25 -10.26
N ALA A 60 6.24 8.86 -9.07
CA ALA A 60 6.25 7.45 -8.69
C ALA A 60 4.84 6.88 -8.63
N ALA A 61 3.88 7.66 -8.12
CA ALA A 61 2.49 7.23 -8.06
C ALA A 61 1.89 7.04 -9.45
N LEU A 62 2.21 7.91 -10.40
CA LEU A 62 1.75 7.75 -11.79
C LEU A 62 2.30 6.46 -12.40
N ALA A 63 3.56 6.14 -12.15
CA ALA A 63 4.15 4.91 -12.63
C ALA A 63 3.45 3.69 -12.01
N LEU A 64 3.19 3.73 -10.71
CA LEU A 64 2.51 2.65 -10.02
C LEU A 64 1.09 2.46 -10.55
N LYS A 65 0.39 3.55 -10.81
CA LYS A 65 -0.98 3.49 -11.35
C LYS A 65 -1.02 2.75 -12.67
N LYS A 66 -0.05 3.00 -13.54
CA LYS A 66 0.04 2.29 -14.82
C LYS A 66 0.30 0.79 -14.62
N ARG A 67 1.20 0.46 -13.68
CA ARG A 67 1.57 -0.93 -13.42
C ARG A 67 0.44 -1.74 -12.79
N LEU A 68 -0.40 -1.10 -11.97
CA LEU A 68 -1.50 -1.77 -11.28
C LEU A 68 -2.83 -1.68 -12.05
N ARG A 69 -2.79 -1.22 -13.29
CA ARG A 69 -3.99 -1.13 -14.11
C ARG A 69 -4.63 -2.52 -14.25
N GLY A 70 -5.93 -2.60 -14.07
CA GLY A 70 -6.65 -3.86 -14.17
C GLY A 70 -6.72 -4.68 -12.89
N THR A 71 -6.01 -4.26 -11.82
CA THR A 71 -6.03 -5.00 -10.56
C THR A 71 -7.20 -4.60 -9.66
N GLY A 72 -7.82 -3.47 -9.91
CA GLY A 72 -8.84 -2.91 -9.01
C GLY A 72 -8.27 -2.13 -7.84
N ILE A 73 -6.95 -2.05 -7.71
CA ILE A 73 -6.30 -1.29 -6.63
C ILE A 73 -6.28 0.18 -7.01
N GLU A 74 -6.80 1.04 -6.13
CA GLU A 74 -6.74 2.48 -6.34
C GLU A 74 -5.35 2.98 -5.97
N VAL A 75 -4.81 3.92 -6.75
CA VAL A 75 -3.50 4.51 -6.50
C VAL A 75 -3.66 6.01 -6.31
N MET A 76 -3.10 6.53 -5.22
CA MET A 76 -3.11 7.96 -4.91
C MET A 76 -1.70 8.44 -4.65
N ALA A 77 -1.52 9.76 -4.59
CA ALA A 77 -0.22 10.38 -4.40
C ALA A 77 -0.27 11.41 -3.27
N GLY A 78 0.89 11.70 -2.68
CA GLY A 78 1.09 12.82 -1.80
C GLY A 78 0.34 12.75 -0.49
N GLU A 79 0.21 13.91 0.16
CA GLU A 79 -0.44 14.02 1.46
C GLU A 79 -1.89 13.58 1.42
N GLU A 80 -2.60 13.93 0.35
CA GLU A 80 -3.99 13.54 0.17
C GLU A 80 -4.15 12.02 0.20
N GLY A 81 -3.24 11.31 -0.46
CA GLY A 81 -3.24 9.85 -0.45
C GLY A 81 -2.93 9.29 0.93
N LEU A 82 -1.98 9.90 1.65
CA LEU A 82 -1.65 9.46 3.01
C LEU A 82 -2.84 9.62 3.95
N LEU A 83 -3.56 10.73 3.84
CA LEU A 83 -4.74 10.96 4.66
C LEU A 83 -5.84 9.96 4.34
N ALA A 84 -6.03 9.65 3.06
CA ALA A 84 -7.02 8.64 2.67
C ALA A 84 -6.66 7.27 3.24
N ALA A 85 -5.38 6.88 3.18
CA ALA A 85 -4.94 5.61 3.73
C ALA A 85 -5.14 5.53 5.24
N ALA A 86 -4.79 6.60 5.95
CA ALA A 86 -4.96 6.64 7.41
C ALA A 86 -6.42 6.51 7.82
N ALA A 87 -7.35 6.98 7.00
CA ALA A 87 -8.77 6.91 7.29
C ALA A 87 -9.37 5.53 7.05
N MET A 88 -8.61 4.59 6.48
CA MET A 88 -9.12 3.26 6.13
C MET A 88 -8.97 2.22 7.25
N THR A 89 -8.54 2.61 8.41
CA THR A 89 -8.39 1.69 9.55
C THR A 89 -9.62 1.65 10.43
#